data_7038047a1abf8193218d2db457b283dd
#
_entry.id   7038047a1abf8193218d2db457b283dd
#
_cell.length_a   1.000
_cell.length_b   1.000
_cell.length_c   1.000
_cell.angle_alpha   90.00
_cell.angle_beta   90.00
_cell.angle_gamma   90.00
#
_symmetry.space_group_name_H-M   'P 1'
#
loop_
_entity.id
_entity.type
_entity.pdbx_description
1 polymer ?
#
loop_
_entity_poly.entity_id
_entity_poly.type
_entity_poly.pdbx_seq_one_letter_code
_entity_poly.pdbx_strand_id
1 'polypeptide(L)'
;MKRLLFVITILLIGKIHAQENVFHTNEYWKQKPSVAQVEQAINQGNSATAFNSRAFDATTLAILNGAPYETITYLIDLEGNGVDKLTHDKRTYLFWAAYQDNVPVMEYLLKKGAKVNVADSHQLTPLLFAAVGGRSDKAIYELLLKHGANLKDTNADGADALLLLLP
;
A
#
# COMPACT_ATOMS: atom_id res chain seq x y z
N MET A 1 -14.91 -40.21 58.41
CA MET A 1 -14.20 -38.98 58.10
C MET A 1 -14.04 -38.90 56.55
N LYS A 2 -14.89 -38.13 55.86
CA LYS A 2 -14.84 -37.93 54.40
C LYS A 2 -13.92 -36.75 54.11
N ARG A 3 -12.78 -37.01 53.42
CA ARG A 3 -11.88 -35.96 52.96
C ARG A 3 -12.45 -35.37 51.65
N LEU A 4 -12.85 -34.11 51.70
CA LEU A 4 -13.31 -33.34 50.55
C LEU A 4 -12.07 -32.84 49.81
N LEU A 5 -11.81 -33.37 48.62
CA LEU A 5 -10.75 -32.86 47.70
C LEU A 5 -11.30 -31.63 46.98
N PHE A 6 -10.77 -30.46 47.34
CA PHE A 6 -11.00 -29.23 46.57
C PHE A 6 -10.07 -29.21 45.36
N VAL A 7 -10.62 -29.41 44.17
CA VAL A 7 -9.90 -29.21 42.92
C VAL A 7 -9.99 -27.73 42.59
N ILE A 8 -8.90 -27.01 42.80
CA ILE A 8 -8.79 -25.62 42.37
C ILE A 8 -8.41 -25.62 40.86
N THR A 9 -9.41 -25.36 40.01
CA THR A 9 -9.18 -25.11 38.61
C THR A 9 -8.65 -23.68 38.42
N ILE A 10 -7.34 -23.52 38.28
CA ILE A 10 -6.74 -22.23 37.96
C ILE A 10 -7.05 -21.95 36.46
N LEU A 11 -8.05 -21.10 36.21
CA LEU A 11 -8.28 -20.49 34.90
C LEU A 11 -7.14 -19.51 34.64
N LEU A 12 -6.14 -19.96 33.89
CA LEU A 12 -5.16 -19.08 33.25
C LEU A 12 -5.89 -18.24 32.19
N ILE A 13 -6.43 -17.09 32.60
CA ILE A 13 -6.87 -16.05 31.67
C ILE A 13 -5.59 -15.42 31.12
N GLY A 14 -5.00 -16.05 30.10
CA GLY A 14 -3.98 -15.43 29.30
C GLY A 14 -4.59 -14.14 28.70
N LYS A 15 -4.01 -12.97 29.04
CA LYS A 15 -4.29 -11.75 28.29
C LYS A 15 -3.90 -12.02 26.85
N ILE A 16 -4.89 -12.28 25.98
CA ILE A 16 -4.70 -12.26 24.54
C ILE A 16 -4.40 -10.80 24.19
N HIS A 17 -3.13 -10.43 24.21
CA HIS A 17 -2.71 -9.22 23.53
C HIS A 17 -2.93 -9.52 22.04
N ALA A 18 -3.85 -8.80 21.40
CA ALA A 18 -3.95 -8.85 19.96
C ALA A 18 -2.55 -8.57 19.41
N GLN A 19 -1.96 -9.56 18.74
CA GLN A 19 -0.65 -9.40 18.14
C GLN A 19 -0.74 -8.24 17.13
N GLU A 20 0.10 -7.22 17.32
CA GLU A 20 0.14 -6.11 16.39
C GLU A 20 0.58 -6.64 15.01
N ASN A 21 -0.17 -6.30 13.97
CA ASN A 21 0.12 -6.74 12.62
C ASN A 21 1.46 -6.13 12.15
N VAL A 22 2.48 -6.96 11.98
CA VAL A 22 3.84 -6.53 11.62
C VAL A 22 3.87 -5.74 10.31
N PHE A 23 2.93 -6.02 9.40
CA PHE A 23 2.81 -5.32 8.14
C PHE A 23 2.42 -3.84 8.28
N HIS A 24 1.92 -3.43 9.43
CA HIS A 24 1.55 -2.05 9.71
C HIS A 24 2.73 -1.18 10.18
N THR A 25 3.92 -1.76 10.30
CA THR A 25 5.13 -1.07 10.76
C THR A 25 6.09 -0.81 9.61
N ASN A 26 6.71 0.37 9.57
CA ASN A 26 7.75 0.68 8.58
C ASN A 26 9.01 -0.16 8.81
N GLU A 27 9.28 -0.54 10.05
CA GLU A 27 10.45 -1.33 10.46
C GLU A 27 10.48 -2.68 9.76
N TYR A 28 9.35 -3.33 9.59
CA TYR A 28 9.25 -4.58 8.83
C TYR A 28 9.65 -4.39 7.37
N TRP A 29 9.13 -3.36 6.70
CA TRP A 29 9.36 -3.12 5.28
C TRP A 29 10.76 -2.58 4.97
N LYS A 30 11.37 -1.84 5.89
CA LYS A 30 12.77 -1.39 5.77
C LYS A 30 13.76 -2.55 5.69
N GLN A 31 13.42 -3.73 6.19
CA GLN A 31 14.24 -4.93 6.09
C GLN A 31 14.21 -5.57 4.69
N LYS A 32 13.42 -5.03 3.77
CA LYS A 32 13.26 -5.53 2.39
C LYS A 32 12.87 -7.02 2.36
N PRO A 33 11.79 -7.44 3.05
CA PRO A 33 11.45 -8.84 3.18
C PRO A 33 11.17 -9.48 1.82
N SER A 34 11.64 -10.72 1.66
CA SER A 34 11.32 -11.58 0.51
C SER A 34 9.87 -12.07 0.58
N VAL A 35 9.35 -12.60 -0.54
CA VAL A 35 8.02 -13.23 -0.58
C VAL A 35 7.89 -14.32 0.51
N ALA A 36 8.89 -15.18 0.68
CA ALA A 36 8.85 -16.24 1.69
C ALA A 36 8.73 -15.70 3.14
N GLN A 37 9.37 -14.57 3.44
CA GLN A 37 9.25 -13.93 4.75
C GLN A 37 7.85 -13.31 4.95
N VAL A 38 7.27 -12.76 3.90
CA VAL A 38 5.88 -12.24 3.94
C VAL A 38 4.89 -13.39 4.15
N GLU A 39 5.04 -14.51 3.42
CA GLU A 39 4.22 -15.72 3.58
C GLU A 39 4.32 -16.27 5.01
N GLN A 40 5.54 -16.33 5.54
CA GLN A 40 5.76 -16.74 6.94
C GLN A 40 5.01 -15.83 7.91
N ALA A 41 5.06 -14.51 7.72
CA ALA A 41 4.35 -13.58 8.59
C ALA A 41 2.82 -13.73 8.46
N ILE A 42 2.29 -13.97 7.25
CA ILE A 42 0.87 -14.29 7.02
C ILE A 42 0.48 -15.57 7.77
N ASN A 43 1.27 -16.63 7.67
CA ASN A 43 1.03 -17.89 8.38
C ASN A 43 1.09 -17.76 9.91
N GLN A 44 1.74 -16.73 10.43
CA GLN A 44 1.75 -16.35 11.84
C GLN A 44 0.53 -15.51 12.26
N GLY A 45 -0.44 -15.30 11.36
CA GLY A 45 -1.69 -14.60 11.64
C GLY A 45 -1.68 -13.11 11.32
N ASN A 46 -0.63 -12.58 10.65
CA ASN A 46 -0.63 -11.21 10.19
C ASN A 46 -1.45 -11.06 8.90
N SER A 47 -2.33 -10.06 8.83
CA SER A 47 -3.16 -9.81 7.65
C SER A 47 -2.46 -8.85 6.70
N ALA A 48 -2.18 -9.31 5.48
CA ALA A 48 -1.60 -8.49 4.42
C ALA A 48 -2.62 -7.54 3.75
N THR A 49 -3.92 -7.75 4.00
CA THR A 49 -5.00 -6.99 3.37
C THR A 49 -5.70 -6.03 4.31
N ALA A 50 -5.50 -6.18 5.63
CA ALA A 50 -6.08 -5.31 6.63
C ALA A 50 -5.44 -3.93 6.62
N PHE A 51 -6.24 -2.90 6.86
CA PHE A 51 -5.78 -1.53 6.99
C PHE A 51 -5.32 -1.23 8.42
N ASN A 52 -4.28 -0.41 8.53
CA ASN A 52 -3.94 0.27 9.77
C ASN A 52 -4.86 1.49 10.01
N SER A 53 -4.66 2.21 11.12
CA SER A 53 -5.46 3.40 11.49
C SER A 53 -5.41 4.55 10.46
N ARG A 54 -4.47 4.53 9.53
CA ARG A 54 -4.34 5.50 8.44
C ARG A 54 -4.81 4.96 7.09
N ALA A 55 -5.54 3.85 7.06
CA ALA A 55 -5.97 3.15 5.85
C ALA A 55 -4.82 2.75 4.91
N PHE A 56 -3.64 2.42 5.46
CA PHE A 56 -2.56 1.77 4.75
C PHE A 56 -2.58 0.27 5.03
N ASP A 57 -2.45 -0.53 3.99
CA ASP A 57 -2.26 -1.97 4.07
C ASP A 57 -0.79 -2.37 3.82
N ALA A 58 -0.52 -3.68 3.83
CA ALA A 58 0.82 -4.22 3.58
C ALA A 58 1.38 -3.78 2.23
N THR A 59 0.57 -3.79 1.17
CA THR A 59 0.99 -3.41 -0.20
C THR A 59 1.39 -1.94 -0.26
N THR A 60 0.57 -1.06 0.31
CA THR A 60 0.87 0.38 0.37
C THR A 60 2.18 0.63 1.11
N LEU A 61 2.37 0.01 2.29
CA LEU A 61 3.58 0.20 3.09
C LEU A 61 4.81 -0.42 2.43
N ALA A 62 4.66 -1.56 1.73
CA ALA A 62 5.73 -2.16 0.94
C ALA A 62 6.20 -1.23 -0.18
N ILE A 63 5.27 -0.62 -0.93
CA ILE A 63 5.58 0.38 -1.97
C ILE A 63 6.30 1.58 -1.36
N LEU A 64 5.72 2.18 -0.31
CA LEU A 64 6.25 3.39 0.33
C LEU A 64 7.64 3.20 0.95
N ASN A 65 7.97 1.99 1.38
CA ASN A 65 9.29 1.66 1.92
C ASN A 65 10.23 1.03 0.87
N GLY A 66 9.82 0.93 -0.40
CA GLY A 66 10.62 0.38 -1.49
C GLY A 66 10.99 -1.08 -1.28
N ALA A 67 10.06 -1.93 -0.87
CA ALA A 67 10.27 -3.38 -0.77
C ALA A 67 10.67 -3.98 -2.15
N PRO A 68 11.23 -5.19 -2.20
CA PRO A 68 11.58 -5.85 -3.48
C PRO A 68 10.36 -5.94 -4.42
N TYR A 69 10.62 -5.81 -5.72
CA TYR A 69 9.59 -5.85 -6.76
C TYR A 69 8.71 -7.11 -6.66
N GLU A 70 9.34 -8.28 -6.49
CA GLU A 70 8.64 -9.55 -6.36
C GLU A 70 7.72 -9.59 -5.14
N THR A 71 8.15 -8.98 -4.04
CA THR A 71 7.35 -8.88 -2.82
C THR A 71 6.14 -7.97 -3.01
N ILE A 72 6.31 -6.82 -3.67
CA ILE A 72 5.21 -5.90 -3.95
C ILE A 72 4.20 -6.55 -4.90
N THR A 73 4.65 -7.18 -5.98
CA THR A 73 3.76 -7.84 -6.95
C THR A 73 3.02 -9.02 -6.35
N TYR A 74 3.68 -9.83 -5.51
CA TYR A 74 3.03 -10.88 -4.72
C TYR A 74 1.89 -10.31 -3.86
N LEU A 75 2.12 -9.21 -3.13
CA LEU A 75 1.11 -8.58 -2.29
C LEU A 75 -0.08 -8.03 -3.11
N ILE A 76 0.18 -7.45 -4.29
CA ILE A 76 -0.88 -6.97 -5.19
C ILE A 76 -1.78 -8.12 -5.63
N ASP A 77 -1.22 -9.32 -5.82
CA ASP A 77 -1.92 -10.50 -6.32
C ASP A 77 -2.71 -11.28 -5.26
N LEU A 78 -2.53 -10.95 -3.98
CA LEU A 78 -3.30 -11.59 -2.92
C LEU A 78 -4.79 -11.27 -3.03
N GLU A 79 -5.61 -12.28 -2.75
CA GLU A 79 -7.06 -12.09 -2.61
C GLU A 79 -7.36 -11.02 -1.56
N GLY A 80 -8.24 -10.08 -1.89
CA GLY A 80 -8.57 -8.91 -1.05
C GLY A 80 -7.65 -7.70 -1.27
N ASN A 81 -6.61 -7.82 -2.10
CA ASN A 81 -5.88 -6.73 -2.70
C ASN A 81 -6.30 -6.60 -4.18
N GLY A 82 -5.71 -5.74 -4.92
CA GLY A 82 -6.04 -5.55 -6.35
C GLY A 82 -5.78 -4.12 -6.78
N VAL A 83 -5.67 -3.92 -8.08
CA VAL A 83 -5.23 -2.63 -8.66
C VAL A 83 -6.16 -1.45 -8.35
N ASP A 84 -7.44 -1.71 -8.12
CA ASP A 84 -8.47 -0.70 -7.81
C ASP A 84 -8.74 -0.57 -6.30
N LYS A 85 -8.01 -1.27 -5.43
CA LYS A 85 -8.18 -1.17 -3.97
C LYS A 85 -7.89 0.26 -3.51
N LEU A 86 -8.87 0.86 -2.83
CA LEU A 86 -8.75 2.20 -2.30
C LEU A 86 -8.09 2.16 -0.92
N THR A 87 -7.03 2.92 -0.77
CA THR A 87 -6.26 3.10 0.46
C THR A 87 -6.46 4.52 1.01
N HIS A 88 -5.54 5.02 1.80
CA HIS A 88 -5.56 6.38 2.34
C HIS A 88 -5.92 7.42 1.26
N ASP A 89 -6.84 8.33 1.58
CA ASP A 89 -7.36 9.36 0.68
C ASP A 89 -7.95 8.83 -0.63
N LYS A 90 -8.48 7.61 -0.63
CA LYS A 90 -9.02 6.94 -1.83
C LYS A 90 -7.98 6.70 -2.93
N ARG A 91 -6.69 6.67 -2.60
CA ARG A 91 -5.60 6.38 -3.55
C ARG A 91 -5.49 4.89 -3.80
N THR A 92 -5.33 4.52 -5.08
CA THR A 92 -4.95 3.16 -5.47
C THR A 92 -3.44 2.97 -5.34
N TYR A 93 -2.95 1.73 -5.49
CA TYR A 93 -1.51 1.44 -5.46
C TYR A 93 -0.72 2.19 -6.54
N LEU A 94 -1.36 2.54 -7.67
CA LEU A 94 -0.70 3.29 -8.74
C LEU A 94 -0.26 4.69 -8.28
N PHE A 95 -1.04 5.36 -7.42
CA PHE A 95 -0.63 6.65 -6.83
C PHE A 95 0.67 6.52 -6.04
N TRP A 96 0.74 5.49 -5.20
CA TRP A 96 1.89 5.27 -4.33
C TRP A 96 3.14 4.85 -5.11
N ALA A 97 2.97 4.02 -6.15
CA ALA A 97 4.06 3.63 -7.04
C ALA A 97 4.61 4.84 -7.83
N ALA A 98 3.73 5.71 -8.36
CA ALA A 98 4.13 6.95 -9.03
C ALA A 98 4.83 7.93 -8.07
N TYR A 99 4.33 8.07 -6.85
CA TYR A 99 4.93 8.91 -5.81
C TYR A 99 6.32 8.41 -5.39
N GLN A 100 6.64 7.13 -5.54
CA GLN A 100 7.92 6.51 -5.17
C GLN A 100 8.86 6.31 -6.36
N ASP A 101 8.59 6.91 -7.52
CA ASP A 101 9.36 6.73 -8.75
C ASP A 101 9.53 5.24 -9.13
N ASN A 102 8.57 4.37 -8.72
CA ASN A 102 8.66 2.94 -8.91
C ASN A 102 8.05 2.51 -10.24
N VAL A 103 8.71 2.87 -11.34
CA VAL A 103 8.26 2.59 -12.71
C VAL A 103 7.97 1.10 -12.94
N PRO A 104 8.81 0.13 -12.49
CA PRO A 104 8.50 -1.30 -12.65
C PRO A 104 7.18 -1.72 -12.00
N VAL A 105 6.86 -1.23 -10.80
CA VAL A 105 5.57 -1.52 -10.15
C VAL A 105 4.42 -0.81 -10.85
N MET A 106 4.62 0.41 -11.36
CA MET A 106 3.61 1.09 -12.18
C MET A 106 3.27 0.30 -13.44
N GLU A 107 4.28 -0.19 -14.18
CA GLU A 107 4.08 -1.04 -15.36
C GLU A 107 3.28 -2.31 -15.01
N TYR A 108 3.61 -2.95 -13.89
CA TYR A 108 2.88 -4.13 -13.44
C TYR A 108 1.41 -3.83 -13.14
N LEU A 109 1.12 -2.75 -12.40
CA LEU A 109 -0.24 -2.31 -12.07
C LEU A 109 -1.04 -1.97 -13.32
N LEU A 110 -0.44 -1.22 -14.26
CA LEU A 110 -1.08 -0.81 -15.51
C LEU A 110 -1.36 -2.02 -16.43
N LYS A 111 -0.44 -2.98 -16.50
CA LYS A 111 -0.66 -4.25 -17.21
C LYS A 111 -1.84 -5.04 -16.64
N LYS A 112 -2.08 -4.91 -15.32
CA LYS A 112 -3.24 -5.51 -14.64
C LYS A 112 -4.52 -4.67 -14.72
N GLY A 113 -4.50 -3.56 -15.44
CA GLY A 113 -5.67 -2.73 -15.70
C GLY A 113 -5.90 -1.60 -14.69
N ALA A 114 -4.88 -1.21 -13.92
CA ALA A 114 -4.98 -0.03 -13.05
C ALA A 114 -5.37 1.22 -13.86
N LYS A 115 -6.32 1.99 -13.33
CA LYS A 115 -6.85 3.18 -14.00
C LYS A 115 -5.98 4.40 -13.71
N VAL A 116 -5.64 5.17 -14.74
CA VAL A 116 -4.83 6.38 -14.63
C VAL A 116 -5.65 7.67 -14.43
N ASN A 117 -6.96 7.63 -14.76
CA ASN A 117 -7.87 8.79 -14.71
C ASN A 117 -8.82 8.74 -13.51
N VAL A 118 -8.39 8.16 -12.40
CA VAL A 118 -9.11 8.19 -11.12
C VAL A 118 -8.59 9.33 -10.27
N ALA A 119 -9.47 10.00 -9.54
CA ALA A 119 -9.11 11.05 -8.61
C ALA A 119 -9.17 10.57 -7.16
N ASP A 120 -8.20 10.99 -6.34
CA ASP A 120 -8.20 10.80 -4.90
C ASP A 120 -9.19 11.76 -4.20
N SER A 121 -9.23 11.77 -2.87
CA SER A 121 -10.11 12.68 -2.10
C SER A 121 -9.72 14.16 -2.21
N HIS A 122 -8.54 14.48 -2.76
CA HIS A 122 -8.04 15.83 -3.02
C HIS A 122 -8.12 16.21 -4.51
N GLN A 123 -8.87 15.45 -5.32
CA GLN A 123 -9.02 15.64 -6.78
C GLN A 123 -7.70 15.49 -7.56
N LEU A 124 -6.72 14.80 -7.01
CA LEU A 124 -5.48 14.48 -7.70
C LEU A 124 -5.62 13.16 -8.46
N THR A 125 -5.17 13.13 -9.72
CA THR A 125 -4.92 11.88 -10.45
C THR A 125 -3.54 11.32 -10.07
N PRO A 126 -3.19 10.06 -10.40
CA PRO A 126 -1.83 9.53 -10.18
C PRO A 126 -0.74 10.42 -10.77
N LEU A 127 -1.00 11.04 -11.94
CA LEU A 127 -0.09 11.97 -12.61
C LEU A 127 0.11 13.26 -11.79
N LEU A 128 -0.99 13.88 -11.34
CA LEU A 128 -0.94 15.09 -10.51
C LEU A 128 -0.31 14.81 -9.14
N PHE A 129 -0.59 13.64 -8.56
CA PHE A 129 -0.03 13.26 -7.27
C PHE A 129 1.49 13.06 -7.32
N ALA A 130 2.02 12.49 -8.42
CA ALA A 130 3.46 12.44 -8.65
C ALA A 130 4.07 13.84 -8.75
N ALA A 131 3.42 14.77 -9.48
CA ALA A 131 3.88 16.15 -9.62
C ALA A 131 3.87 16.91 -8.29
N VAL A 132 2.80 16.80 -7.48
CA VAL A 132 2.74 17.36 -6.11
C VAL A 132 3.86 16.81 -5.23
N GLY A 133 4.22 15.53 -5.40
CA GLY A 133 5.36 14.90 -4.73
C GLY A 133 6.73 15.36 -5.23
N GLY A 134 6.79 16.26 -6.21
CA GLY A 134 8.03 16.75 -6.82
C GLY A 134 8.75 15.68 -7.66
N ARG A 135 8.02 14.66 -8.14
CA ARG A 135 8.61 13.61 -8.96
C ARG A 135 8.84 14.13 -10.38
N SER A 136 10.10 14.21 -10.78
CA SER A 136 10.52 14.77 -12.08
C SER A 136 11.02 13.72 -13.07
N ASP A 137 11.01 12.43 -12.70
CA ASP A 137 11.39 11.37 -13.62
C ASP A 137 10.39 11.31 -14.78
N LYS A 138 10.87 11.60 -16.00
CA LYS A 138 10.11 11.61 -17.23
C LYS A 138 9.40 10.27 -17.49
N ALA A 139 10.01 9.15 -17.09
CA ALA A 139 9.46 7.81 -17.31
C ALA A 139 8.08 7.62 -16.66
N ILE A 140 7.83 8.25 -15.48
CA ILE A 140 6.54 8.22 -14.80
C ILE A 140 5.44 8.82 -15.69
N TYR A 141 5.70 10.05 -16.20
CA TYR A 141 4.73 10.79 -16.99
C TYR A 141 4.50 10.14 -18.36
N GLU A 142 5.55 9.71 -19.03
CA GLU A 142 5.45 9.00 -20.32
C GLU A 142 4.64 7.71 -20.17
N LEU A 143 4.86 6.97 -19.11
CA LEU A 143 4.12 5.73 -18.83
C LEU A 143 2.63 6.01 -18.57
N LEU A 144 2.31 6.99 -17.73
CA LEU A 144 0.92 7.37 -17.44
C LEU A 144 0.20 7.91 -18.67
N LEU A 145 0.86 8.77 -19.45
CA LEU A 145 0.33 9.32 -20.71
C LEU A 145 0.08 8.23 -21.76
N LYS A 146 1.00 7.28 -21.90
CA LYS A 146 0.84 6.11 -22.78
C LYS A 146 -0.42 5.30 -22.43
N HIS A 147 -0.81 5.29 -21.17
CA HIS A 147 -2.02 4.61 -20.67
C HIS A 147 -3.25 5.53 -20.56
N GLY A 148 -3.20 6.74 -21.16
CA GLY A 148 -4.33 7.63 -21.32
C GLY A 148 -4.53 8.66 -20.22
N ALA A 149 -3.52 8.93 -19.38
CA ALA A 149 -3.55 10.09 -18.50
C ALA A 149 -3.52 11.40 -19.32
N ASN A 150 -4.07 12.47 -18.77
CA ASN A 150 -4.19 13.75 -19.46
C ASN A 150 -3.37 14.83 -18.74
N LEU A 151 -2.39 15.42 -19.45
CA LEU A 151 -1.57 16.52 -18.91
C LEU A 151 -2.35 17.80 -18.57
N LYS A 152 -3.55 17.94 -19.13
CA LYS A 152 -4.43 19.10 -18.87
C LYS A 152 -5.34 18.92 -17.66
N ASP A 153 -5.28 17.75 -17.00
CA ASP A 153 -5.97 17.58 -15.72
C ASP A 153 -5.40 18.58 -14.71
N THR A 154 -6.28 19.15 -13.92
CA THR A 154 -5.90 20.10 -12.87
C THR A 154 -6.34 19.61 -11.49
N ASN A 155 -5.65 20.06 -10.46
CA ASN A 155 -6.08 19.91 -9.09
C ASN A 155 -7.24 20.89 -8.75
N ALA A 156 -7.70 20.90 -7.50
CA ALA A 156 -8.77 21.79 -7.04
C ALA A 156 -8.47 23.28 -7.20
N ASP A 157 -7.19 23.66 -7.22
CA ASP A 157 -6.73 25.04 -7.38
C ASP A 157 -6.52 25.43 -8.85
N GLY A 158 -6.82 24.53 -9.80
CA GLY A 158 -6.62 24.75 -11.23
C GLY A 158 -5.19 24.55 -11.73
N ALA A 159 -4.28 24.02 -10.90
CA ALA A 159 -2.91 23.75 -11.29
C ALA A 159 -2.80 22.39 -12.00
N ASP A 160 -2.21 22.38 -13.19
CA ASP A 160 -1.82 21.15 -13.91
C ASP A 160 -0.46 20.59 -13.45
N ALA A 161 -0.05 19.45 -13.98
CA ALA A 161 1.18 18.81 -13.59
C ALA A 161 2.43 19.66 -13.86
N LEU A 162 2.42 20.46 -14.95
CA LEU A 162 3.56 21.31 -15.27
C LEU A 162 3.70 22.44 -14.25
N LEU A 163 2.59 23.08 -13.88
CA LEU A 163 2.59 24.13 -12.87
C LEU A 163 3.02 23.58 -11.48
N LEU A 164 2.60 22.36 -11.14
CA LEU A 164 2.97 21.70 -9.88
C LEU A 164 4.45 21.29 -9.81
N LEU A 165 5.12 21.15 -10.94
CA LEU A 165 6.55 20.83 -11.02
C LEU A 165 7.47 22.06 -11.05
N LEU A 166 6.91 23.26 -11.20
CA LEU A 166 7.71 24.47 -11.15
C LEU A 166 8.24 24.70 -9.73
N PRO A 167 9.53 25.14 -9.58
CA PRO A 167 10.15 25.40 -8.30
C PRO A 167 9.54 26.63 -7.59
#